data_60f42367d0b58c7e46f03ef95f0df0ca
#
_entry.id   60f42367d0b58c7e46f03ef95f0df0ca
#
_cell.length_a   1.000
_cell.length_b   1.000
_cell.length_c   1.000
_cell.angle_alpha   90.00
_cell.angle_beta   90.00
_cell.angle_gamma   90.00
#
_symmetry.space_group_name_H-M   'P 1'
#
loop_
_entity.id
_entity.type
_entity.pdbx_description
1 polymer ?
#
loop_
_entity_poly.entity_id
_entity_poly.type
_entity_poly.pdbx_seq_one_letter_code
_entity_poly.pdbx_strand_id
1 'polypeptide(L)'
;IVSGLMYAMEPTLPMHQLHEVGIALFDWLNWANKVEGSYLSSEAFRKIARRLWGGALAADFSTYEGKALATTKIQDRAYAKESLILCDVLWPITQVRHSEDHVGDPSVESKLLSAVTGREVDEQSLYHIGERIFNLQRAILVREGHRGRKHDVLPEPFYTKPLKFGTLNPECLAPGKDGEVISRKGAVVER
;
A
#
# COMPACT_ATOMS: atom_id res chain seq x y z
N ILE A 1 2.33 1.74 -8.96
CA ILE A 1 1.02 1.23 -9.44
C ILE A 1 0.04 1.09 -8.28
N VAL A 2 0.34 0.32 -7.24
CA VAL A 2 -0.55 0.13 -6.06
C VAL A 2 -0.97 1.49 -5.47
N SER A 3 -0.02 2.36 -5.17
CA SER A 3 -0.31 3.70 -4.65
C SER A 3 -1.18 4.53 -5.62
N GLY A 4 -0.95 4.41 -6.93
CA GLY A 4 -1.78 5.08 -7.94
C GLY A 4 -3.23 4.61 -7.93
N LEU A 5 -3.46 3.30 -7.80
CA LEU A 5 -4.80 2.74 -7.68
C LEU A 5 -5.50 3.23 -6.40
N MET A 6 -4.76 3.26 -5.29
CA MET A 6 -5.29 3.78 -4.02
C MET A 6 -5.67 5.26 -4.15
N TYR A 7 -4.81 6.08 -4.73
CA TYR A 7 -5.10 7.50 -4.99
C TYR A 7 -6.33 7.72 -5.85
N ALA A 8 -6.51 6.92 -6.89
CA ALA A 8 -7.65 7.06 -7.79
C ALA A 8 -8.99 6.74 -7.13
N MET A 9 -8.99 5.89 -6.12
CA MET A 9 -10.21 5.36 -5.48
C MET A 9 -10.49 5.98 -4.11
N GLU A 10 -9.55 6.73 -3.56
CA GLU A 10 -9.64 7.26 -2.20
C GLU A 10 -10.66 8.39 -2.09
N PRO A 11 -11.67 8.26 -1.22
CA PRO A 11 -12.68 9.30 -1.03
C PRO A 11 -12.19 10.50 -0.19
N THR A 12 -11.07 10.33 0.51
CA THR A 12 -10.50 11.36 1.39
C THR A 12 -9.04 11.64 1.01
N LEU A 13 -8.23 12.06 1.96
CA LEU A 13 -6.81 12.28 1.75
C LEU A 13 -6.05 10.93 1.87
N PRO A 14 -5.42 10.42 0.80
CA PRO A 14 -4.82 9.09 0.78
C PRO A 14 -3.49 8.97 1.54
N MET A 15 -3.19 9.91 2.42
CA MET A 15 -1.89 10.00 3.09
C MET A 15 -1.57 8.76 3.92
N HIS A 16 -2.55 8.22 4.65
CA HIS A 16 -2.34 7.07 5.54
C HIS A 16 -2.05 5.78 4.78
N GLN A 17 -2.69 5.59 3.63
CA GLN A 17 -2.51 4.40 2.80
C GLN A 17 -1.16 4.35 2.09
N LEU A 18 -0.54 5.51 1.87
CA LEU A 18 0.76 5.60 1.22
C LEU A 18 1.91 5.11 2.08
N HIS A 19 1.80 5.26 3.39
CA HIS A 19 2.89 4.95 4.30
C HIS A 19 3.22 3.47 4.31
N GLU A 20 2.23 2.58 4.24
CA GLU A 20 2.48 1.15 4.24
C GLU A 20 3.36 0.70 3.07
N VAL A 21 2.96 1.04 1.85
CA VAL A 21 3.72 0.66 0.65
C VAL A 21 4.97 1.52 0.49
N GLY A 22 4.84 2.81 0.77
CA GLY A 22 5.93 3.78 0.60
C GLY A 22 7.11 3.47 1.49
N ILE A 23 6.89 3.16 2.76
CA ILE A 23 7.97 2.85 3.71
C ILE A 23 8.66 1.54 3.33
N ALA A 24 7.90 0.48 3.06
CA ALA A 24 8.48 -0.80 2.67
C ALA A 24 9.28 -0.70 1.36
N LEU A 25 8.76 0.04 0.38
CA LEU A 25 9.45 0.30 -0.88
C LEU A 25 10.72 1.10 -0.68
N PHE A 26 10.69 2.13 0.17
CA PHE A 26 11.85 2.98 0.46
C PHE A 26 12.96 2.17 1.15
N ASP A 27 12.62 1.35 2.12
CA ASP A 27 13.59 0.49 2.80
C ASP A 27 14.20 -0.56 1.86
N TRP A 28 13.38 -1.14 0.96
CA TRP A 28 13.88 -2.02 -0.07
C TRP A 28 14.80 -1.31 -1.08
N LEU A 29 14.45 -0.10 -1.52
CA LEU A 29 15.30 0.68 -2.42
C LEU A 29 16.64 1.04 -1.77
N ASN A 30 16.65 1.38 -0.49
CA ASN A 30 17.89 1.61 0.26
C ASN A 30 18.77 0.37 0.25
N TRP A 31 18.18 -0.80 0.48
CA TRP A 31 18.90 -2.07 0.43
C TRP A 31 19.42 -2.37 -0.99
N ALA A 32 18.60 -2.19 -2.02
CA ALA A 32 18.99 -2.42 -3.42
C ALA A 32 20.14 -1.47 -3.86
N ASN A 33 20.17 -0.26 -3.33
CA ASN A 33 21.22 0.72 -3.55
C ASN A 33 22.42 0.57 -2.58
N LYS A 34 22.45 -0.48 -1.77
CA LYS A 34 23.54 -0.79 -0.84
C LYS A 34 23.81 0.34 0.18
N VAL A 35 22.76 1.04 0.59
CA VAL A 35 22.86 2.05 1.66
C VAL A 35 23.22 1.35 2.97
N GLU A 36 24.22 1.88 3.67
CA GLU A 36 24.68 1.33 4.94
C GLU A 36 23.54 1.27 5.96
N GLY A 37 23.45 0.17 6.70
CA GLY A 37 22.42 -0.08 7.70
C GLY A 37 21.04 -0.45 7.13
N SER A 38 20.90 -0.58 5.81
CA SER A 38 19.68 -1.10 5.19
C SER A 38 19.53 -2.60 5.42
N TYR A 39 18.29 -3.07 5.61
CA TYR A 39 18.02 -4.45 6.04
C TYR A 39 16.97 -5.17 5.20
N LEU A 40 16.11 -4.43 4.50
CA LEU A 40 14.96 -5.01 3.82
C LEU A 40 15.33 -5.58 2.45
N SER A 41 15.81 -6.81 2.42
CA SER A 41 16.20 -7.52 1.19
C SER A 41 15.00 -7.76 0.26
N SER A 42 15.29 -8.08 -1.02
CA SER A 42 14.24 -8.47 -1.98
C SER A 42 13.47 -9.71 -1.52
N GLU A 43 14.10 -10.61 -0.78
CA GLU A 43 13.41 -11.77 -0.21
C GLU A 43 12.47 -11.36 0.92
N ALA A 44 12.93 -10.54 1.86
CA ALA A 44 12.10 -10.00 2.93
C ALA A 44 10.92 -9.20 2.36
N PHE A 45 11.15 -8.36 1.35
CA PHE A 45 10.10 -7.61 0.66
C PHE A 45 9.03 -8.55 0.03
N ARG A 46 9.45 -9.67 -0.58
CA ARG A 46 8.50 -10.69 -1.08
C ARG A 46 7.77 -11.43 0.03
N LYS A 47 8.40 -11.66 1.19
CA LYS A 47 7.72 -12.25 2.36
C LYS A 47 6.63 -11.31 2.89
N ILE A 48 6.91 -10.02 3.00
CA ILE A 48 5.93 -9.00 3.35
C ILE A 48 4.75 -9.03 2.37
N ALA A 49 5.03 -9.04 1.07
CA ALA A 49 3.99 -9.08 0.05
C ALA A 49 3.08 -10.32 0.17
N ARG A 50 3.65 -11.49 0.45
CA ARG A 50 2.86 -12.71 0.69
C ARG A 50 2.01 -12.60 1.95
N ARG A 51 2.54 -12.06 3.01
CA ARG A 51 1.85 -11.96 4.30
C ARG A 51 0.75 -10.90 4.29
N LEU A 52 1.01 -9.75 3.69
CA LEU A 52 0.17 -8.56 3.85
C LEU A 52 -0.58 -8.17 2.56
N TRP A 53 0.00 -8.40 1.38
CA TRP A 53 -0.50 -7.85 0.12
C TRP A 53 -1.08 -8.90 -0.83
N GLY A 54 -1.36 -10.10 -0.32
CA GLY A 54 -2.07 -11.14 -1.07
C GLY A 54 -1.19 -12.01 -1.97
N GLY A 55 0.13 -11.78 -2.04
CA GLY A 55 1.04 -12.65 -2.79
C GLY A 55 2.32 -11.99 -3.23
N ALA A 56 3.31 -12.79 -3.62
CA ALA A 56 4.62 -12.31 -4.04
C ALA A 56 4.58 -11.40 -5.28
N LEU A 57 3.58 -11.57 -6.15
CA LEU A 57 3.39 -10.74 -7.34
C LEU A 57 3.12 -9.27 -7.01
N ALA A 58 2.63 -8.97 -5.80
CA ALA A 58 2.51 -7.59 -5.33
C ALA A 58 3.87 -6.86 -5.29
N ALA A 59 4.95 -7.61 -5.00
CA ALA A 59 6.33 -7.11 -4.95
C ALA A 59 7.08 -7.25 -6.29
N ASP A 60 6.46 -7.77 -7.33
CA ASP A 60 7.06 -7.90 -8.65
C ASP A 60 6.74 -6.68 -9.51
N PHE A 61 7.76 -5.87 -9.80
CA PHE A 61 7.60 -4.65 -10.59
C PHE A 61 7.59 -4.89 -12.11
N SER A 62 7.81 -6.12 -12.56
CA SER A 62 7.76 -6.49 -13.99
C SER A 62 6.33 -6.79 -14.48
N THR A 63 5.32 -6.77 -13.62
CA THR A 63 3.94 -7.10 -13.96
C THR A 63 2.93 -6.21 -13.24
N TYR A 64 1.75 -6.05 -13.85
CA TYR A 64 0.57 -5.46 -13.19
C TYR A 64 -0.24 -6.48 -12.38
N GLU A 65 0.04 -7.76 -12.56
CA GLU A 65 -0.64 -8.83 -11.85
C GLU A 65 -0.44 -8.71 -10.33
N GLY A 66 -1.47 -9.01 -9.57
CA GLY A 66 -1.47 -8.92 -8.11
C GLY A 66 -1.59 -7.51 -7.54
N LYS A 67 -1.48 -6.44 -8.34
CA LYS A 67 -1.50 -5.05 -7.83
C LYS A 67 -2.88 -4.62 -7.36
N ALA A 68 -3.95 -5.04 -8.04
CA ALA A 68 -5.32 -4.75 -7.61
C ALA A 68 -5.63 -5.44 -6.27
N LEU A 69 -5.25 -6.71 -6.11
CA LEU A 69 -5.41 -7.43 -4.85
C LEU A 69 -4.63 -6.79 -3.71
N ALA A 70 -3.37 -6.40 -3.99
CA ALA A 70 -2.56 -5.70 -3.01
C ALA A 70 -3.21 -4.38 -2.57
N THR A 71 -3.73 -3.60 -3.54
CA THR A 71 -4.45 -2.35 -3.26
C THR A 71 -5.63 -2.57 -2.33
N THR A 72 -6.48 -3.57 -2.62
CA THR A 72 -7.64 -3.91 -1.78
C THR A 72 -7.21 -4.28 -0.36
N LYS A 73 -6.22 -5.17 -0.21
CA LYS A 73 -5.72 -5.60 1.10
C LYS A 73 -5.19 -4.44 1.94
N ILE A 74 -4.40 -3.55 1.32
CA ILE A 74 -3.83 -2.39 1.99
C ILE A 74 -4.94 -1.40 2.36
N GLN A 75 -5.90 -1.19 1.48
CA GLN A 75 -7.03 -0.29 1.69
C GLN A 75 -7.90 -0.75 2.87
N ASP A 76 -8.33 -2.02 2.88
CA ASP A 76 -9.13 -2.59 3.96
C ASP A 76 -8.42 -2.44 5.31
N ARG A 77 -7.12 -2.74 5.34
CA ARG A 77 -6.31 -2.60 6.53
C ARG A 77 -6.13 -1.13 6.95
N ALA A 78 -5.91 -0.21 6.02
CA ALA A 78 -5.80 1.21 6.32
C ALA A 78 -7.08 1.75 6.97
N TYR A 79 -8.25 1.43 6.43
CA TYR A 79 -9.53 1.84 7.02
C TYR A 79 -9.79 1.22 8.40
N ALA A 80 -9.39 -0.04 8.61
CA ALA A 80 -9.44 -0.65 9.92
C ALA A 80 -8.55 0.10 10.93
N LYS A 81 -7.29 0.41 10.55
CA LYS A 81 -6.34 1.14 11.39
C LYS A 81 -6.80 2.57 11.70
N GLU A 82 -7.31 3.29 10.72
CA GLU A 82 -7.88 4.64 10.94
C GLU A 82 -9.02 4.60 11.93
N SER A 83 -9.88 3.59 11.85
CA SER A 83 -10.99 3.41 12.81
C SER A 83 -10.51 3.08 14.22
N LEU A 84 -9.32 2.52 14.36
CA LEU A 84 -8.65 2.29 15.64
C LEU A 84 -7.80 3.48 16.10
N ILE A 85 -7.76 4.57 15.31
CA ILE A 85 -6.92 5.76 15.56
C ILE A 85 -5.43 5.40 15.61
N LEU A 86 -5.00 4.43 14.79
CA LEU A 86 -3.62 4.01 14.66
C LEU A 86 -2.96 4.76 13.49
N CYS A 87 -1.85 5.41 13.75
CA CYS A 87 -1.10 6.15 12.73
C CYS A 87 -0.15 5.22 11.98
N ASP A 88 -0.24 5.18 10.66
CA ASP A 88 0.63 4.36 9.81
C ASP A 88 2.12 4.72 9.91
N VAL A 89 2.44 5.96 10.25
CA VAL A 89 3.84 6.39 10.42
C VAL A 89 4.43 5.87 11.74
N LEU A 90 3.64 5.94 12.81
CA LEU A 90 4.07 5.50 14.14
C LEU A 90 3.80 4.02 14.41
N TRP A 91 2.94 3.40 13.57
CA TRP A 91 2.54 2.01 13.69
C TRP A 91 2.70 1.25 12.35
N PRO A 92 3.90 1.26 11.76
CA PRO A 92 4.15 0.52 10.53
C PRO A 92 4.40 -0.95 10.89
N ILE A 93 3.34 -1.78 10.85
CA ILE A 93 3.47 -3.20 11.15
C ILE A 93 3.87 -4.03 9.92
N THR A 94 4.29 -3.41 8.84
CA THR A 94 4.68 -4.11 7.61
C THR A 94 6.02 -4.80 7.72
N GLN A 95 6.98 -4.13 8.33
CA GLN A 95 8.34 -4.65 8.52
C GLN A 95 8.87 -4.37 9.91
N VAL A 96 9.72 -5.27 10.39
CA VAL A 96 10.37 -5.18 11.70
C VAL A 96 11.86 -5.39 11.54
N ARG A 97 12.67 -4.45 12.02
CA ARG A 97 14.13 -4.51 11.86
C ARG A 97 14.77 -5.67 12.62
N HIS A 98 14.21 -6.02 13.74
CA HIS A 98 14.81 -6.94 14.71
C HIS A 98 14.24 -8.36 14.66
N SER A 99 13.29 -8.65 13.77
CA SER A 99 12.86 -10.03 13.51
C SER A 99 13.77 -10.70 12.47
N GLU A 100 13.89 -12.01 12.53
CA GLU A 100 14.75 -12.79 11.62
C GLU A 100 14.33 -12.65 10.14
N ASP A 101 13.03 -12.61 9.89
CA ASP A 101 12.47 -12.52 8.54
C ASP A 101 12.10 -11.10 8.10
N HIS A 102 12.21 -10.13 9.01
CA HIS A 102 11.83 -8.73 8.84
C HIS A 102 10.36 -8.49 8.49
N VAL A 103 9.49 -9.48 8.67
CA VAL A 103 8.05 -9.35 8.41
C VAL A 103 7.32 -8.90 9.67
N GLY A 104 6.46 -7.90 9.51
CA GLY A 104 5.63 -7.42 10.59
C GLY A 104 4.48 -8.38 10.94
N ASP A 105 3.90 -8.19 12.13
CA ASP A 105 2.75 -8.96 12.61
C ASP A 105 1.48 -8.11 12.65
N PRO A 106 0.65 -8.13 11.61
CA PRO A 106 -0.61 -7.38 11.57
C PRO A 106 -1.67 -7.92 12.54
N SER A 107 -1.47 -9.10 13.13
CA SER A 107 -2.41 -9.63 14.13
C SER A 107 -2.39 -8.81 15.44
N VAL A 108 -1.39 -7.98 15.65
CA VAL A 108 -1.32 -7.09 16.83
C VAL A 108 -2.48 -6.10 16.85
N GLU A 109 -2.95 -5.64 15.69
CA GLU A 109 -4.08 -4.72 15.58
C GLU A 109 -5.39 -5.36 16.07
N SER A 110 -5.67 -6.57 15.64
CA SER A 110 -6.86 -7.32 16.09
C SER A 110 -6.78 -7.73 17.57
N LYS A 111 -5.61 -8.09 18.05
CA LYS A 111 -5.36 -8.38 19.47
C LYS A 111 -5.60 -7.16 20.34
N LEU A 112 -5.14 -5.98 19.87
CA LEU A 112 -5.37 -4.71 20.58
C LEU A 112 -6.87 -4.41 20.67
N LEU A 113 -7.60 -4.50 19.57
CA LEU A 113 -9.04 -4.29 19.56
C LEU A 113 -9.76 -5.26 20.50
N SER A 114 -9.39 -6.55 20.45
CA SER A 114 -9.96 -7.57 21.33
C SER A 114 -9.72 -7.27 22.79
N ALA A 115 -8.48 -6.88 23.15
CA ALA A 115 -8.12 -6.56 24.53
C ALA A 115 -8.88 -5.34 25.07
N VAL A 116 -9.07 -4.31 24.26
CA VAL A 116 -9.76 -3.09 24.68
C VAL A 116 -11.28 -3.26 24.77
N THR A 117 -11.87 -4.02 23.83
CA THR A 117 -13.33 -4.14 23.75
C THR A 117 -13.89 -5.36 24.48
N GLY A 118 -13.05 -6.32 24.86
CA GLY A 118 -13.46 -7.61 25.41
C GLY A 118 -14.15 -8.52 24.38
N ARG A 119 -14.11 -8.18 23.10
CA ARG A 119 -14.68 -8.99 21.99
C ARG A 119 -13.56 -9.73 21.31
N GLU A 120 -13.80 -10.98 20.96
CA GLU A 120 -12.87 -11.73 20.13
C GLU A 120 -12.98 -11.25 18.66
N VAL A 121 -11.90 -10.62 18.18
CA VAL A 121 -11.78 -10.12 16.81
C VAL A 121 -10.48 -10.66 16.23
N ASP A 122 -10.56 -11.50 15.22
CA ASP A 122 -9.40 -11.96 14.47
C ASP A 122 -8.99 -10.96 13.38
N GLU A 123 -7.86 -11.21 12.75
CA GLU A 123 -7.29 -10.35 11.71
C GLU A 123 -8.25 -10.19 10.52
N GLN A 124 -8.89 -11.28 10.08
CA GLN A 124 -9.81 -11.24 8.96
C GLN A 124 -11.07 -10.45 9.27
N SER A 125 -11.63 -10.62 10.45
CA SER A 125 -12.79 -9.85 10.92
C SER A 125 -12.48 -8.36 11.01
N LEU A 126 -11.26 -8.01 11.45
CA LEU A 126 -10.82 -6.61 11.48
C LEU A 126 -10.77 -6.01 10.07
N TYR A 127 -10.23 -6.73 9.09
CA TYR A 127 -10.16 -6.24 7.70
C TYR A 127 -11.54 -6.15 7.05
N HIS A 128 -12.47 -7.05 7.36
CA HIS A 128 -13.87 -6.91 6.95
C HIS A 128 -14.55 -5.66 7.52
N ILE A 129 -14.15 -5.22 8.70
CA ILE A 129 -14.62 -3.93 9.22
C ILE A 129 -14.10 -2.79 8.32
N GLY A 130 -12.83 -2.79 7.97
CA GLY A 130 -12.24 -1.81 7.05
C GLY A 130 -12.90 -1.81 5.67
N GLU A 131 -13.09 -2.98 5.08
CA GLU A 131 -13.82 -3.16 3.82
C GLU A 131 -15.22 -2.54 3.87
N ARG A 132 -15.98 -2.79 4.94
CA ARG A 132 -17.31 -2.22 5.12
C ARG A 132 -17.29 -0.71 5.23
N ILE A 133 -16.33 -0.14 5.93
CA ILE A 133 -16.16 1.31 6.07
C ILE A 133 -15.87 1.93 4.71
N PHE A 134 -14.90 1.39 3.96
CA PHE A 134 -14.60 1.85 2.62
C PHE A 134 -15.82 1.79 1.69
N ASN A 135 -16.52 0.65 1.66
CA ASN A 135 -17.72 0.49 0.82
C ASN A 135 -18.85 1.44 1.22
N LEU A 136 -19.01 1.74 2.51
CA LEU A 136 -19.98 2.72 2.97
C LEU A 136 -19.64 4.14 2.47
N GLN A 137 -18.39 4.54 2.57
CA GLN A 137 -17.95 5.83 2.02
C GLN A 137 -18.15 5.90 0.50
N ARG A 138 -17.84 4.83 -0.21
CA ARG A 138 -18.10 4.72 -1.66
C ARG A 138 -19.59 4.83 -1.99
N ALA A 139 -20.45 4.19 -1.21
CA ALA A 139 -21.90 4.28 -1.39
C ALA A 139 -22.41 5.73 -1.17
N ILE A 140 -21.87 6.43 -0.18
CA ILE A 140 -22.19 7.86 0.06
C ILE A 140 -21.76 8.71 -1.14
N LEU A 141 -20.55 8.54 -1.64
CA LEU A 141 -20.04 9.26 -2.81
C LEU A 141 -20.92 9.02 -4.05
N VAL A 142 -21.35 7.77 -4.29
CA VAL A 142 -22.25 7.44 -5.41
C VAL A 142 -23.59 8.16 -5.25
N ARG A 143 -24.14 8.22 -4.05
CA ARG A 143 -25.37 8.98 -3.76
C ARG A 143 -25.19 10.48 -3.99
N GLU A 144 -23.99 11.00 -3.76
CA GLU A 144 -23.63 12.39 -4.01
C GLU A 144 -23.25 12.71 -5.48
N GLY A 145 -23.38 11.73 -6.38
CA GLY A 145 -23.18 11.90 -7.82
C GLY A 145 -21.84 11.39 -8.36
N HIS A 146 -21.06 10.68 -7.56
CA HIS A 146 -19.86 10.01 -8.05
C HIS A 146 -20.23 8.90 -9.06
N ARG A 147 -19.54 8.87 -10.20
CA ARG A 147 -19.89 8.00 -11.33
C ARG A 147 -18.99 6.74 -11.42
N GLY A 148 -18.50 6.24 -10.28
CA GLY A 148 -17.64 5.08 -10.24
C GLY A 148 -16.37 5.25 -11.09
N ARG A 149 -16.04 4.27 -11.92
CA ARG A 149 -14.81 4.25 -12.73
C ARG A 149 -14.53 5.52 -13.54
N LYS A 150 -15.53 6.29 -13.89
CA LYS A 150 -15.33 7.56 -14.62
C LYS A 150 -14.67 8.64 -13.76
N HIS A 151 -14.85 8.56 -12.46
CA HIS A 151 -14.23 9.47 -11.49
C HIS A 151 -13.01 8.84 -10.78
N ASP A 152 -12.89 7.52 -10.80
CA ASP A 152 -11.78 6.79 -10.22
C ASP A 152 -10.53 6.87 -11.11
N VAL A 153 -10.04 8.07 -11.30
CA VAL A 153 -8.89 8.38 -12.17
C VAL A 153 -7.91 9.27 -11.43
N LEU A 154 -6.64 9.12 -11.74
CA LEU A 154 -5.63 10.06 -11.25
C LEU A 154 -5.80 11.43 -11.92
N PRO A 155 -5.43 12.53 -11.24
CA PRO A 155 -5.33 13.83 -11.87
C PRO A 155 -4.40 13.81 -13.10
N GLU A 156 -4.75 14.59 -14.13
CA GLU A 156 -4.05 14.65 -15.42
C GLU A 156 -2.52 14.81 -15.31
N PRO A 157 -1.97 15.57 -14.34
CA PRO A 157 -0.51 15.67 -14.20
C PRO A 157 0.22 14.35 -13.99
N PHE A 158 -0.42 13.32 -13.40
CA PHE A 158 0.20 12.01 -13.22
C PHE A 158 0.44 11.28 -14.54
N TYR A 159 -0.33 11.60 -15.57
CA TYR A 159 -0.20 11.00 -16.91
C TYR A 159 0.65 11.82 -17.88
N THR A 160 0.88 13.10 -17.58
CA THR A 160 1.50 14.03 -18.54
C THR A 160 2.78 14.68 -18.06
N LYS A 161 2.98 14.73 -16.75
CA LYS A 161 4.17 15.39 -16.16
C LYS A 161 5.00 14.37 -15.37
N PRO A 162 6.27 14.20 -15.74
CA PRO A 162 7.19 13.42 -14.92
C PRO A 162 7.26 13.96 -13.50
N LEU A 163 7.20 13.06 -12.52
CA LEU A 163 7.39 13.43 -11.13
C LEU A 163 8.83 13.94 -10.94
N LYS A 164 8.96 15.20 -10.57
CA LYS A 164 10.23 15.80 -10.15
C LYS A 164 10.27 15.75 -8.63
N PHE A 165 10.96 14.77 -8.10
CA PHE A 165 11.18 14.72 -6.66
C PHE A 165 12.57 15.26 -6.30
N GLY A 166 12.64 15.94 -5.15
CA GLY A 166 13.87 16.35 -4.50
C GLY A 166 14.61 15.14 -3.88
N THR A 167 14.95 15.23 -2.61
CA THR A 167 15.78 14.25 -1.89
C THR A 167 15.21 12.84 -1.72
N LEU A 168 13.89 12.65 -1.90
CA LEU A 168 13.19 11.36 -1.78
C LEU A 168 12.77 10.77 -3.14
N ASN A 169 13.63 10.88 -4.13
CA ASN A 169 13.30 10.43 -5.48
C ASN A 169 13.13 8.89 -5.59
N PRO A 170 11.96 8.32 -5.27
CA PRO A 170 11.70 6.94 -5.63
C PRO A 170 11.61 6.89 -7.15
N GLU A 171 12.42 6.04 -7.74
CA GLU A 171 12.30 5.75 -9.15
C GLU A 171 10.90 5.22 -9.44
N CYS A 172 10.28 5.67 -10.52
CA CYS A 172 9.04 5.08 -10.96
C CYS A 172 9.35 3.65 -11.45
N LEU A 173 8.94 2.67 -10.68
CA LEU A 173 9.07 1.26 -11.05
C LEU A 173 7.78 0.83 -11.74
N ALA A 174 7.89 0.49 -12.99
CA ALA A 174 6.76 0.05 -13.81
C ALA A 174 7.17 -1.16 -14.66
N PRO A 175 6.22 -2.04 -15.04
CA PRO A 175 6.47 -3.09 -16.00
C PRO A 175 6.85 -2.51 -17.36
N GLY A 176 7.88 -3.05 -17.98
CA GLY A 176 8.22 -2.81 -19.38
C GLY A 176 7.39 -3.65 -20.33
N LYS A 177 7.55 -3.40 -21.63
CA LYS A 177 6.81 -4.13 -22.67
C LYS A 177 7.18 -5.62 -22.74
N ASP A 178 8.40 -5.94 -22.37
CA ASP A 178 8.95 -7.30 -22.43
C ASP A 178 9.11 -7.92 -21.02
N GLY A 179 8.38 -7.37 -20.03
CA GLY A 179 8.38 -7.88 -18.66
C GLY A 179 9.60 -7.44 -17.83
N GLU A 180 10.45 -6.56 -18.35
CA GLU A 180 11.53 -5.97 -17.57
C GLU A 180 11.00 -4.93 -16.58
N VAL A 181 11.71 -4.73 -15.48
CA VAL A 181 11.45 -3.65 -14.56
C VAL A 181 12.04 -2.36 -15.11
N ILE A 182 11.19 -1.40 -15.41
CA ILE A 182 11.63 -0.10 -15.85
C ILE A 182 11.77 0.82 -14.64
N SER A 183 13.02 1.14 -14.30
CA SER A 183 13.35 2.26 -13.45
C SER A 183 13.53 3.49 -14.33
N ARG A 184 12.55 4.38 -14.35
CA ARG A 184 12.63 5.62 -15.13
C ARG A 184 12.48 6.82 -14.21
N LYS A 185 13.56 7.53 -14.02
CA LYS A 185 13.46 8.91 -13.53
C LYS A 185 12.61 9.71 -14.52
N GLY A 186 11.48 10.22 -14.04
CA GLY A 186 10.63 11.05 -14.85
C GLY A 186 9.62 10.28 -15.73
N ALA A 187 9.33 9.00 -15.44
CA ALA A 187 8.24 8.32 -16.08
C ALA A 187 6.87 8.84 -15.58
N VAL A 188 5.87 8.76 -16.45
CA VAL A 188 4.47 9.02 -16.13
C VAL A 188 3.71 7.70 -15.93
N VAL A 189 2.57 7.76 -15.25
CA VAL A 189 1.67 6.61 -15.12
C VAL A 189 1.01 6.37 -16.48
N GLU A 190 0.95 5.12 -16.94
CA GLU A 190 0.17 4.76 -18.13
C GLU A 190 -1.32 4.70 -17.79
N ARG A 191 -2.18 5.10 -18.74
CA ARG A 191 -3.65 5.06 -18.58
C ARG A 191 -4.19 3.65 -18.75
#